data_8af1be2ec5e2f14dfaa6dfcc881332e6
#
_entry.id   8af1be2ec5e2f14dfaa6dfcc881332e6
#
_cell.length_a   1.000
_cell.length_b   1.000
_cell.length_c   1.000
_cell.angle_alpha   90.00
_cell.angle_beta   90.00
_cell.angle_gamma   90.00
#
_symmetry.space_group_name_H-M   'P 1'
#
loop_
_entity.id
_entity.type
_entity.pdbx_description
1 polymer ?
#
loop_
_entity_poly.entity_id
_entity_poly.type
_entity_poly.pdbx_seq_one_letter_code
_entity_poly.pdbx_strand_id
1 'polypeptide(L)'
;MQNDHVSIRSTAVFDLIGPPNPPVPVQVELRYDTRDPYAVQAAFRTGRAGWVEWVFSRDLLTEGLIDAAGDGDVRIRPSDGDSVEIELSSPSGHATFRALSREVSEFLQRTHEVIEPGSEDDWLDLEHALGLLLSTDLT
;
A
#
# COMPACT_ATOMS: atom_id res chain seq x y z
N MET A 1 -12.71 21.54 -13.46
CA MET A 1 -12.26 20.99 -13.30
C MET A 1 -11.94 20.50 -12.37
N GLN A 2 -11.86 19.91 -12.07
CA GLN A 2 -11.61 19.52 -11.11
C GLN A 2 -10.71 18.69 -11.04
N ASN A 3 -9.93 18.71 -10.52
CA ASN A 3 -9.07 17.90 -10.18
C ASN A 3 -9.42 17.08 -9.24
N ASP A 4 -10.28 16.26 -9.55
CA ASP A 4 -10.85 15.34 -8.64
C ASP A 4 -9.87 14.30 -8.29
N HIS A 5 -9.79 14.01 -7.01
CA HIS A 5 -8.95 12.94 -6.54
C HIS A 5 -9.52 11.59 -6.96
N VAL A 6 -8.63 10.66 -7.17
CA VAL A 6 -8.97 9.31 -7.59
C VAL A 6 -8.55 8.33 -6.51
N SER A 7 -9.43 7.39 -6.22
CA SER A 7 -9.14 6.29 -5.32
C SER A 7 -9.10 5.00 -6.12
N ILE A 8 -8.09 4.19 -5.90
CA ILE A 8 -7.94 2.89 -6.53
C ILE A 8 -7.99 1.83 -5.45
N ARG A 9 -8.81 0.81 -5.67
CA ARG A 9 -8.95 -0.30 -4.73
C ARG A 9 -8.81 -1.61 -5.47
N SER A 10 -8.19 -2.57 -4.82
CA SER A 10 -8.05 -3.91 -5.36
C SER A 10 -8.18 -4.90 -4.23
N THR A 11 -8.95 -5.95 -4.42
CA THR A 11 -9.07 -7.00 -3.41
C THR A 11 -8.16 -8.16 -3.77
N ALA A 12 -7.60 -8.78 -2.76
CA ALA A 12 -6.70 -9.91 -2.93
C ALA A 12 -6.82 -10.84 -1.73
N VAL A 13 -6.22 -12.00 -1.83
CA VAL A 13 -6.08 -12.91 -0.70
C VAL A 13 -4.59 -13.13 -0.49
N PHE A 14 -4.11 -12.78 0.70
CA PHE A 14 -2.72 -13.03 1.06
C PHE A 14 -2.71 -14.19 2.04
N ASP A 15 -1.66 -14.99 2.00
CA ASP A 15 -1.52 -16.09 2.96
C ASP A 15 -0.70 -15.63 4.16
N LEU A 16 -1.27 -15.75 5.33
CA LEU A 16 -0.53 -15.53 6.57
C LEU A 16 0.32 -16.77 6.81
N ILE A 17 1.63 -16.55 6.92
CA ILE A 17 2.60 -17.62 7.03
C ILE A 17 3.15 -17.67 8.43
N GLY A 18 3.13 -18.85 9.05
CA GLY A 18 3.68 -19.00 10.39
C GLY A 18 3.97 -20.46 10.66
N PRO A 19 5.14 -20.95 10.28
CA PRO A 19 5.52 -22.31 10.62
C PRO A 19 5.46 -22.53 12.13
N PRO A 20 5.02 -23.69 12.59
CA PRO A 20 4.72 -24.89 11.82
C PRO A 20 3.30 -24.97 11.24
N ASN A 21 2.52 -23.92 11.39
CA ASN A 21 1.13 -23.94 10.94
C ASN A 21 1.03 -23.80 9.43
N PRO A 22 0.01 -24.39 8.80
CA PRO A 22 -0.20 -24.18 7.37
C PRO A 22 -0.59 -22.73 7.10
N PRO A 23 -0.37 -22.25 5.87
CA PRO A 23 -0.76 -20.88 5.53
C PRO A 23 -2.26 -20.66 5.72
N VAL A 24 -2.61 -19.46 6.18
CA VAL A 24 -4.00 -19.09 6.41
C VAL A 24 -4.37 -17.97 5.45
N PRO A 25 -5.38 -18.16 4.60
CA PRO A 25 -5.79 -17.09 3.68
C PRO A 25 -6.46 -15.94 4.43
N VAL A 26 -6.07 -14.72 4.09
CA VAL A 26 -6.60 -13.51 4.69
C VAL A 26 -7.04 -12.58 3.57
N GLN A 27 -8.24 -12.05 3.66
CA GLN A 27 -8.72 -11.08 2.69
C GLN A 27 -8.03 -9.76 2.91
N VAL A 28 -7.58 -9.14 1.82
CA VAL A 28 -6.86 -7.88 1.88
C VAL A 28 -7.45 -6.93 0.85
N GLU A 29 -7.57 -5.67 1.21
CA GLU A 29 -7.91 -4.63 0.25
C GLU A 29 -6.73 -3.68 0.15
N LEU A 30 -6.19 -3.54 -1.05
CA LEU A 30 -5.15 -2.56 -1.31
C LEU A 30 -5.80 -1.28 -1.80
N ARG A 31 -5.39 -0.16 -1.26
CA ARG A 31 -5.98 1.15 -1.57
C ARG A 31 -4.91 2.17 -1.87
N TYR A 32 -5.23 3.04 -2.80
CA TYR A 32 -4.37 4.16 -3.15
C TYR A 32 -5.26 5.37 -3.42
N ASP A 33 -4.91 6.51 -2.83
CA ASP A 33 -5.69 7.74 -3.02
C ASP A 33 -4.73 8.84 -3.43
N THR A 34 -5.09 9.60 -4.46
CA THR A 34 -4.22 10.65 -4.99
C THR A 34 -4.02 11.81 -4.02
N ARG A 35 -4.80 11.89 -2.94
CA ARG A 35 -4.56 12.87 -1.88
C ARG A 35 -3.32 12.55 -1.07
N ASP A 36 -2.90 11.28 -1.10
CA ASP A 36 -1.70 10.83 -0.43
C ASP A 36 -0.90 9.98 -1.43
N PRO A 37 -0.28 10.63 -2.42
CA PRO A 37 0.28 9.91 -3.57
C PRO A 37 1.50 9.06 -3.27
N TYR A 38 2.11 9.24 -2.10
CA TYR A 38 3.26 8.43 -1.72
C TYR A 38 2.87 7.13 -1.02
N ALA A 39 1.65 7.02 -0.52
CA ALA A 39 1.26 5.93 0.37
C ALA A 39 0.33 4.91 -0.29
N VAL A 40 0.46 3.68 0.16
CA VAL A 40 -0.49 2.61 -0.14
C VAL A 40 -1.05 2.16 1.20
N GLN A 41 -2.33 1.86 1.23
CA GLN A 41 -2.97 1.29 2.41
C GLN A 41 -3.30 -0.17 2.12
N ALA A 42 -3.03 -1.02 3.07
CA ALA A 42 -3.44 -2.42 3.01
C ALA A 42 -4.34 -2.70 4.20
N ALA A 43 -5.58 -3.06 3.93
CA ALA A 43 -6.55 -3.38 4.97
C ALA A 43 -6.71 -4.90 5.02
N PHE A 44 -6.36 -5.48 6.17
CA PHE A 44 -6.40 -6.92 6.36
C PHE A 44 -7.62 -7.28 7.20
N ARG A 45 -8.39 -8.25 6.75
CA ARG A 45 -9.56 -8.69 7.51
C ARG A 45 -9.14 -9.64 8.61
N THR A 46 -9.45 -9.27 9.85
CA THR A 46 -8.95 -10.00 11.00
C THR A 46 -10.07 -10.65 11.80
N GLY A 47 -11.01 -11.23 11.15
CA GLY A 47 -12.11 -11.95 11.85
C GLY A 47 -12.93 -11.03 12.73
N ARG A 48 -12.89 -11.26 14.05
CA ARG A 48 -13.72 -10.49 14.99
C ARG A 48 -13.35 -9.04 15.11
N ALA A 49 -12.08 -8.71 14.88
CA ALA A 49 -11.61 -7.34 15.01
C ALA A 49 -11.97 -6.47 13.80
N GLY A 50 -12.53 -7.06 12.76
CA GLY A 50 -12.85 -6.35 11.55
C GLY A 50 -11.61 -6.17 10.68
N TRP A 51 -11.34 -4.92 10.25
CA TRP A 51 -10.23 -4.66 9.35
C TRP A 51 -9.12 -3.93 10.11
N VAL A 52 -7.87 -4.35 9.86
CA VAL A 52 -6.70 -3.66 10.39
C VAL A 52 -5.96 -3.04 9.22
N GLU A 53 -5.68 -1.75 9.31
CA GLU A 53 -5.03 -1.04 8.22
C GLU A 53 -3.56 -0.81 8.49
N TRP A 54 -2.75 -1.02 7.45
CA TRP A 54 -1.34 -0.66 7.45
C TRP A 54 -1.11 0.30 6.30
N VAL A 55 -0.26 1.30 6.55
CA VAL A 55 0.09 2.29 5.55
C VAL A 55 1.59 2.24 5.33
N PHE A 56 2.00 2.16 4.08
CA PHE A 56 3.42 2.14 3.76
C PHE A 56 3.64 2.79 2.39
N SER A 57 4.90 3.05 2.04
CA SER A 57 5.16 3.82 0.84
C SER A 57 4.88 3.01 -0.42
N ARG A 58 4.39 3.69 -1.44
CA ARG A 58 4.21 3.08 -2.76
C ARG A 58 5.55 2.61 -3.33
N ASP A 59 6.62 3.39 -3.11
CA ASP A 59 7.95 3.03 -3.58
C ASP A 59 8.46 1.76 -2.91
N LEU A 60 8.17 1.58 -1.63
CA LEU A 60 8.56 0.38 -0.90
C LEU A 60 7.94 -0.86 -1.54
N LEU A 61 6.67 -0.77 -1.88
CA LEU A 61 5.97 -1.90 -2.51
C LEU A 61 6.55 -2.18 -3.89
N THR A 62 6.85 -1.14 -4.64
CA THR A 62 7.44 -1.27 -5.98
C THR A 62 8.82 -1.91 -5.90
N GLU A 63 9.66 -1.45 -4.98
CA GLU A 63 11.00 -1.98 -4.81
C GLU A 63 10.97 -3.42 -4.33
N GLY A 64 10.06 -3.73 -3.43
CA GLY A 64 9.95 -5.07 -2.85
C GLY A 64 9.53 -6.14 -3.84
N LEU A 65 8.96 -5.74 -4.98
CA LEU A 65 8.67 -6.71 -6.05
C LEU A 65 9.94 -7.17 -6.76
N ILE A 66 11.01 -6.38 -6.67
CA ILE A 66 12.24 -6.64 -7.42
C ILE A 66 13.34 -7.17 -6.51
N ASP A 67 13.47 -6.59 -5.33
CA ASP A 67 14.53 -6.94 -4.39
C ASP A 67 14.04 -6.65 -2.98
N ALA A 68 14.74 -7.14 -1.97
CA ALA A 68 14.36 -6.89 -0.60
C ALA A 68 14.38 -5.39 -0.32
N ALA A 69 13.32 -4.88 0.25
CA ALA A 69 13.14 -3.45 0.52
C ALA A 69 12.55 -3.23 1.90
N GLY A 70 12.93 -2.11 2.53
CA GLY A 70 12.43 -1.73 3.84
C GLY A 70 13.32 -2.20 4.97
N ASP A 71 13.44 -1.35 5.98
CA ASP A 71 14.22 -1.69 7.17
C ASP A 71 13.45 -1.30 8.43
N GLY A 72 12.20 -0.92 8.29
CA GLY A 72 11.35 -0.52 9.40
C GLY A 72 10.28 -1.54 9.71
N ASP A 73 9.09 -1.04 9.99
CA ASP A 73 7.97 -1.88 10.40
C ASP A 73 7.37 -2.69 9.24
N VAL A 74 7.65 -2.29 8.03
CA VAL A 74 7.19 -3.00 6.84
C VAL A 74 8.40 -3.35 5.99
N ARG A 75 8.53 -4.65 5.68
CA ARG A 75 9.60 -5.14 4.81
C ARG A 75 8.97 -6.00 3.75
N ILE A 76 9.42 -5.83 2.52
CA ILE A 76 8.84 -6.55 1.39
C ILE A 76 10.00 -7.13 0.57
N ARG A 77 9.87 -8.38 0.15
CA ARG A 77 10.90 -9.03 -0.66
C ARG A 77 10.30 -10.05 -1.59
N PRO A 78 10.94 -10.30 -2.72
CA PRO A 78 10.52 -11.40 -3.57
C PRO A 78 10.65 -12.73 -2.83
N SER A 79 9.75 -13.64 -3.10
CA SER A 79 9.77 -14.98 -2.53
C SER A 79 9.78 -15.99 -3.67
N ASP A 80 9.79 -17.26 -3.32
CA ASP A 80 9.85 -18.30 -4.32
C ASP A 80 8.68 -18.26 -5.27
N GLY A 81 8.96 -18.53 -6.53
CA GLY A 81 7.94 -18.55 -7.56
C GLY A 81 7.43 -17.15 -7.87
N ASP A 82 6.10 -17.02 -7.91
CA ASP A 82 5.47 -15.77 -8.30
C ASP A 82 4.95 -14.99 -7.10
N SER A 83 5.67 -15.04 -5.99
CA SER A 83 5.19 -14.46 -4.74
C SER A 83 6.13 -13.39 -4.21
N VAL A 84 5.57 -12.52 -3.37
CA VAL A 84 6.35 -11.62 -2.53
C VAL A 84 5.94 -11.86 -1.08
N GLU A 85 6.87 -11.65 -0.17
CA GLU A 85 6.59 -11.71 1.26
C GLU A 85 6.56 -10.31 1.82
N ILE A 86 5.54 -10.04 2.61
CA ILE A 86 5.33 -8.75 3.28
C ILE A 86 5.38 -9.02 4.77
N GLU A 87 6.39 -8.45 5.44
CA GLU A 87 6.57 -8.64 6.86
C GLU A 87 6.15 -7.37 7.58
N LEU A 88 5.24 -7.52 8.51
CA LEU A 88 4.71 -6.40 9.30
C LEU A 88 5.12 -6.59 10.75
N SER A 89 5.70 -5.56 11.35
CA SER A 89 6.15 -5.60 12.74
C SER A 89 5.55 -4.47 13.54
N SER A 90 5.18 -4.75 14.77
CA SER A 90 4.70 -3.76 15.70
C SER A 90 5.16 -4.14 17.10
N PRO A 91 5.02 -3.26 18.11
CA PRO A 91 5.41 -3.64 19.48
C PRO A 91 4.69 -4.88 20.00
N SER A 92 3.50 -5.18 19.47
CA SER A 92 2.73 -6.33 19.92
C SER A 92 3.07 -7.62 19.18
N GLY A 93 3.94 -7.58 18.19
CA GLY A 93 4.34 -8.77 17.46
C GLY A 93 4.59 -8.51 15.99
N HIS A 94 4.70 -9.59 15.24
CA HIS A 94 4.91 -9.46 13.80
C HIS A 94 4.13 -10.52 13.04
N ALA A 95 3.93 -10.28 11.76
CA ALA A 95 3.25 -11.23 10.88
C ALA A 95 3.92 -11.17 9.50
N THR A 96 3.95 -12.31 8.83
CA THR A 96 4.48 -12.39 7.47
C THR A 96 3.36 -12.89 6.56
N PHE A 97 3.15 -12.18 5.47
CA PHE A 97 2.16 -12.55 4.47
C PHE A 97 2.85 -12.88 3.16
N ARG A 98 2.27 -13.81 2.42
CA ARG A 98 2.72 -14.11 1.06
C ARG A 98 1.63 -13.68 0.10
N ALA A 99 1.98 -12.87 -0.87
CA ALA A 99 1.05 -12.37 -1.88
C ALA A 99 1.53 -12.79 -3.26
N LEU A 100 0.62 -12.90 -4.21
CA LEU A 100 1.01 -13.14 -5.58
C LEU A 100 1.59 -11.86 -6.16
N SER A 101 2.79 -11.95 -6.70
CA SER A 101 3.48 -10.80 -7.29
C SER A 101 2.63 -10.13 -8.35
N ARG A 102 1.94 -10.94 -9.16
CA ARG A 102 1.10 -10.43 -10.23
C ARG A 102 -0.01 -9.52 -9.73
N GLU A 103 -0.66 -9.91 -8.63
CA GLU A 103 -1.76 -9.12 -8.08
C GLU A 103 -1.25 -7.78 -7.55
N VAL A 104 -0.12 -7.79 -6.86
CA VAL A 104 0.48 -6.58 -6.33
C VAL A 104 0.95 -5.68 -7.49
N SER A 105 1.56 -6.28 -8.49
CA SER A 105 2.05 -5.56 -9.66
C SER A 105 0.92 -4.90 -10.44
N GLU A 106 -0.19 -5.60 -10.61
CA GLU A 106 -1.36 -5.05 -11.31
C GLU A 106 -1.95 -3.87 -10.56
N PHE A 107 -2.02 -3.95 -9.25
CA PHE A 107 -2.49 -2.83 -8.44
C PHE A 107 -1.55 -1.63 -8.60
N LEU A 108 -0.25 -1.86 -8.47
CA LEU A 108 0.74 -0.78 -8.60
C LEU A 108 0.68 -0.15 -9.98
N GLN A 109 0.52 -0.94 -11.02
CA GLN A 109 0.43 -0.41 -12.37
C GLN A 109 -0.75 0.55 -12.50
N ARG A 110 -1.87 0.22 -11.91
CA ARG A 110 -3.03 1.11 -11.92
C ARG A 110 -2.73 2.43 -11.19
N THR A 111 -1.99 2.37 -10.08
CA THR A 111 -1.61 3.59 -9.37
C THR A 111 -0.63 4.42 -10.18
N HIS A 112 0.28 3.77 -10.90
CA HIS A 112 1.28 4.46 -11.72
C HIS A 112 0.64 5.12 -12.95
N GLU A 113 -0.46 4.59 -13.42
CA GLU A 113 -1.21 5.19 -14.52
C GLU A 113 -1.87 6.50 -14.11
N VAL A 114 -2.22 6.62 -12.85
CA VAL A 114 -2.84 7.84 -12.33
C VAL A 114 -1.78 8.86 -11.94
N ILE A 115 -0.74 8.44 -11.23
CA ILE A 115 0.38 9.30 -10.84
C ILE A 115 1.66 8.55 -11.12
N GLU A 116 2.43 9.02 -12.10
CA GLU A 116 3.69 8.38 -12.44
C GLU A 116 4.65 8.42 -11.26
N PRO A 117 5.48 7.38 -11.10
CA PRO A 117 6.54 7.44 -10.08
C PRO A 117 7.43 8.67 -10.32
N GLY A 118 7.65 9.44 -9.28
CA GLY A 118 8.43 10.67 -9.37
C GLY A 118 7.59 11.91 -9.54
N SER A 119 6.28 11.77 -9.84
CA SER A 119 5.39 12.90 -10.03
C SER A 119 4.49 13.16 -8.84
N GLU A 120 4.72 12.45 -7.74
CA GLU A 120 3.86 12.55 -6.56
C GLU A 120 3.82 13.97 -5.98
N ASP A 121 4.96 14.66 -6.02
CA ASP A 121 5.03 16.02 -5.48
C ASP A 121 4.11 17.00 -6.21
N ASP A 122 3.88 16.78 -7.48
CA ASP A 122 3.00 17.65 -8.26
C ASP A 122 1.59 17.67 -7.68
N TRP A 123 1.14 16.53 -7.20
CA TRP A 123 -0.20 16.41 -6.61
C TRP A 123 -0.25 17.03 -5.21
N LEU A 124 0.83 16.88 -4.43
CA LEU A 124 0.91 17.50 -3.11
C LEU A 124 1.02 19.01 -3.22
N ASP A 125 1.76 19.51 -4.18
CA ASP A 125 1.92 20.94 -4.38
C ASP A 125 0.59 21.59 -4.75
N LEU A 126 -0.20 20.91 -5.59
CA LEU A 126 -1.51 21.39 -5.96
C LEU A 126 -2.45 21.45 -4.76
N GLU A 127 -2.46 20.38 -3.95
CA GLU A 127 -3.27 20.35 -2.73
C GLU A 127 -2.88 21.47 -1.78
N HIS A 128 -1.57 21.65 -1.61
CA HIS A 128 -1.06 22.68 -0.72
C HIS A 128 -1.44 24.08 -1.22
N ALA A 129 -1.29 24.32 -2.50
CA ALA A 129 -1.63 25.61 -3.11
C ALA A 129 -3.11 25.92 -2.95
N LEU A 130 -3.97 24.91 -3.15
CA LEU A 130 -5.40 25.08 -2.97
C LEU A 130 -5.74 25.39 -1.51
N GLY A 131 -5.07 24.72 -0.59
CA GLY A 131 -5.27 24.97 0.83
C GLY A 131 -4.89 26.39 1.22
N LEU A 132 -3.79 26.89 0.69
CA LEU A 132 -3.35 28.26 0.96
C LEU A 132 -4.33 29.27 0.39
N LEU A 133 -4.85 29.04 -0.80
CA LEU A 133 -5.81 29.94 -1.41
C LEU A 133 -7.10 30.00 -0.59
N LEU A 134 -7.58 28.87 -0.14
CA LEU A 134 -8.80 28.80 0.65
C LEU A 134 -8.61 29.45 2.02
N SER A 135 -7.45 29.29 2.63
CA SER A 135 -7.14 29.92 3.90
C SER A 135 -7.09 31.44 3.76
N THR A 136 -6.54 31.93 2.67
CA THR A 136 -6.45 33.36 2.39
C THR A 136 -7.84 33.95 2.24
N ASP A 137 -8.72 33.23 1.59
CA ASP A 137 -10.08 33.70 1.40
C ASP A 137 -10.85 33.83 2.72
N LEU A 138 -10.46 33.09 3.71
CA LEU A 138 -11.14 33.12 4.98
C LEU A 138 -10.71 34.29 5.87
N THR A 139 -9.67 34.97 5.49
CA THR A 139 -9.24 36.13 6.27
C THR A 139 -9.79 37.41 5.68
#